data_4f3d4033b966880274530f94f0dbe92d
#
_entry.id   4f3d4033b966880274530f94f0dbe92d
#
_cell.length_a   1.000
_cell.length_b   1.000
_cell.length_c   1.000
_cell.angle_alpha   90.00
_cell.angle_beta   90.00
_cell.angle_gamma   90.00
#
_symmetry.space_group_name_H-M   'P 1'
#
loop_
_entity.id
_entity.type
_entity.pdbx_description
1 polymer ?
#
loop_
_entity_poly.entity_id
_entity_poly.type
_entity_poly.pdbx_seq_one_letter_code
_entity_poly.pdbx_strand_id
1 'polypeptide(L)'
;MRMHPSVSPPAPSGAPRHLARYVGLDVHKKSVEACVLDAAGQKVHGENFPCTRDGLARFAARWLGPPSTCVLEATSHTWAICQALAPYGGQLRVSNPLQTKAIAQAKVKTDQIDARVLAQLLRCDFLPDVWIVDEATRRLRQAVARRTALVQQRTAVKNRIHSTLAAELIPVPVARLFSPAGLDWLNQVEVDVRTREYIDSDLRLLAALEQEIARLDPQLAAVAYRQDQAKLLMTLPGVDYAVALTLLAALGDIHRFPDGDHAAGYLGLAPLTHQSGEHCYHGPITKHGNRHARWMLIEAAQHLDKHPGPLGAFFRRLARKKNRNVAVAATARKLVTIAWLMLKNNEPYRYAQPATVQAKLARLRIRAGQAKRKTGTTHGQGRHPHYGTGLRRRRIAPLQQVCQQEGLPAPAPLEQLPAGEQRMLREGQLWKTVSAARAEQFRPKALGAGYQDTQVPPPNPHPFSLLPEAKGRRHHERTDTPASQ
;
A
#
# COMPACT_ATOMS: atom_id res chain seq x y z
N MET A 1 11.64 -26.07 21.76
CA MET A 1 10.44 -26.65 21.17
C MET A 1 10.87 -27.44 19.95
N ARG A 2 10.88 -28.77 20.05
CA ARG A 2 11.46 -29.68 19.06
C ARG A 2 10.56 -29.72 17.83
N MET A 3 11.13 -29.45 16.65
CA MET A 3 10.46 -29.64 15.36
C MET A 3 10.28 -31.13 15.11
N HIS A 4 9.04 -31.57 14.91
CA HIS A 4 8.75 -32.90 14.39
C HIS A 4 9.15 -32.96 12.90
N PRO A 5 9.81 -34.02 12.45
CA PRO A 5 10.10 -34.21 11.04
C PRO A 5 8.78 -34.41 10.28
N SER A 6 8.59 -33.67 9.21
CA SER A 6 7.47 -33.83 8.27
C SER A 6 7.63 -35.19 7.56
N VAL A 7 6.78 -36.11 7.90
CA VAL A 7 6.63 -37.37 7.17
C VAL A 7 6.05 -37.03 5.79
N SER A 8 6.84 -37.21 4.75
CA SER A 8 6.35 -37.15 3.36
C SER A 8 5.36 -38.29 3.14
N PRO A 9 4.18 -38.05 2.56
CA PRO A 9 3.23 -39.10 2.25
C PRO A 9 3.85 -40.09 1.23
N PRO A 10 3.58 -41.41 1.31
CA PRO A 10 4.10 -42.37 0.36
C PRO A 10 3.57 -42.10 -1.05
N ALA A 11 4.45 -42.16 -2.04
CA ALA A 11 4.10 -41.98 -3.43
C ALA A 11 3.11 -43.06 -3.88
N PRO A 12 1.95 -42.70 -4.49
CA PRO A 12 1.00 -43.69 -5.00
C PRO A 12 1.61 -44.45 -6.18
N SER A 13 1.69 -45.76 -6.06
CA SER A 13 2.06 -46.66 -7.15
C SER A 13 0.91 -46.73 -8.16
N GLY A 14 1.18 -46.37 -9.44
CA GLY A 14 0.31 -46.78 -10.52
C GLY A 14 -0.14 -45.77 -11.59
N ALA A 15 0.39 -44.54 -11.66
CA ALA A 15 0.13 -43.67 -12.80
C ALA A 15 1.39 -43.50 -13.69
N PRO A 16 1.26 -43.50 -15.03
CA PRO A 16 2.42 -43.29 -15.92
C PRO A 16 3.06 -41.94 -15.66
N ARG A 17 4.24 -41.94 -15.06
CA ARG A 17 4.98 -40.79 -14.53
C ARG A 17 5.60 -39.84 -15.59
N HIS A 18 5.29 -40.02 -16.88
CA HIS A 18 6.08 -39.40 -17.95
C HIS A 18 5.30 -38.54 -18.96
N LEU A 19 4.02 -38.27 -18.73
CA LEU A 19 3.24 -37.44 -19.65
C LEU A 19 3.00 -36.04 -19.03
N ALA A 20 3.41 -35.01 -19.76
CA ALA A 20 3.08 -33.63 -19.40
C ALA A 20 1.57 -33.44 -19.35
N ARG A 21 1.06 -32.95 -18.22
CA ARG A 21 -0.37 -32.69 -18.01
C ARG A 21 -0.58 -31.21 -17.73
N TYR A 22 -1.66 -30.68 -18.26
CA TYR A 22 -2.08 -29.31 -18.06
C TYR A 22 -3.41 -29.31 -17.32
N VAL A 23 -3.40 -28.86 -16.08
CA VAL A 23 -4.54 -28.94 -15.18
C VAL A 23 -5.12 -27.53 -14.94
N GLY A 24 -6.38 -27.32 -15.31
CA GLY A 24 -7.12 -26.10 -15.00
C GLY A 24 -8.09 -26.35 -13.85
N LEU A 25 -8.08 -25.47 -12.86
CA LEU A 25 -8.98 -25.50 -11.70
C LEU A 25 -9.86 -24.25 -11.70
N ASP A 26 -11.15 -24.41 -11.88
CA ASP A 26 -12.13 -23.36 -11.59
C ASP A 26 -12.59 -23.51 -10.14
N VAL A 27 -12.30 -22.48 -9.33
CA VAL A 27 -12.39 -22.56 -7.87
C VAL A 27 -13.58 -21.77 -7.36
N HIS A 28 -14.54 -22.47 -6.79
CA HIS A 28 -15.66 -21.91 -6.07
C HIS A 28 -15.50 -22.02 -4.55
N LYS A 29 -16.41 -21.39 -3.79
CA LYS A 29 -16.35 -21.41 -2.33
C LYS A 29 -16.43 -22.81 -1.71
N LYS A 30 -17.21 -23.71 -2.31
CA LYS A 30 -17.48 -25.05 -1.77
C LYS A 30 -16.95 -26.17 -2.65
N SER A 31 -16.68 -25.92 -3.92
CA SER A 31 -16.28 -26.90 -4.90
C SER A 31 -15.17 -26.41 -5.79
N VAL A 32 -14.48 -27.32 -6.44
CA VAL A 32 -13.49 -27.08 -7.47
C VAL A 32 -13.87 -27.95 -8.67
N GLU A 33 -14.00 -27.31 -9.82
CA GLU A 33 -14.12 -28.02 -11.10
C GLU A 33 -12.73 -28.14 -11.72
N ALA A 34 -12.32 -29.34 -12.06
CA ALA A 34 -11.01 -29.62 -12.62
C ALA A 34 -11.11 -30.17 -14.04
N CYS A 35 -10.20 -29.70 -14.89
CA CYS A 35 -9.97 -30.27 -16.23
C CYS A 35 -8.51 -30.62 -16.39
N VAL A 36 -8.22 -31.86 -16.77
CA VAL A 36 -6.88 -32.36 -17.04
C VAL A 36 -6.75 -32.61 -18.55
N LEU A 37 -5.78 -31.94 -19.17
CA LEU A 37 -5.44 -32.14 -20.59
C LEU A 37 -4.08 -32.81 -20.72
N ASP A 38 -3.89 -33.54 -21.81
CA ASP A 38 -2.59 -34.03 -22.25
C ASP A 38 -1.83 -32.98 -23.09
N ALA A 39 -0.65 -33.32 -23.57
CA ALA A 39 0.18 -32.44 -24.39
C ALA A 39 -0.49 -32.08 -25.74
N ALA A 40 -1.33 -32.94 -26.29
CA ALA A 40 -2.10 -32.67 -27.50
C ALA A 40 -3.33 -31.78 -27.27
N GLY A 41 -3.68 -31.51 -26.00
CA GLY A 41 -4.84 -30.71 -25.62
C GLY A 41 -6.13 -31.52 -25.55
N GLN A 42 -6.05 -32.85 -25.55
CA GLN A 42 -7.18 -33.72 -25.38
C GLN A 42 -7.54 -33.85 -23.89
N LYS A 43 -8.84 -33.85 -23.58
CA LYS A 43 -9.31 -34.02 -22.21
C LYS A 43 -9.07 -35.44 -21.73
N VAL A 44 -8.18 -35.59 -20.75
CA VAL A 44 -7.87 -36.87 -20.09
C VAL A 44 -8.83 -37.15 -18.94
N HIS A 45 -9.17 -36.09 -18.17
CA HIS A 45 -10.05 -36.21 -17.01
C HIS A 45 -10.78 -34.90 -16.72
N GLY A 46 -11.90 -35.00 -16.05
CA GLY A 46 -12.65 -33.88 -15.48
C GLY A 46 -13.48 -34.36 -14.32
N GLU A 47 -13.41 -33.64 -13.21
CA GLU A 47 -14.18 -33.94 -12.01
C GLU A 47 -14.50 -32.69 -11.21
N ASN A 48 -15.62 -32.76 -10.47
CA ASN A 48 -15.97 -31.78 -9.45
C ASN A 48 -15.72 -32.38 -8.07
N PHE A 49 -15.01 -31.66 -7.21
CA PHE A 49 -14.71 -32.11 -5.84
C PHE A 49 -14.82 -30.99 -4.82
N PRO A 50 -15.01 -31.31 -3.52
CA PRO A 50 -15.12 -30.32 -2.48
C PRO A 50 -13.84 -29.45 -2.36
N CYS A 51 -14.02 -28.12 -2.22
CA CYS A 51 -12.91 -27.19 -1.97
C CYS A 51 -12.42 -27.27 -0.52
N THR A 52 -11.85 -28.41 -0.16
CA THR A 52 -11.28 -28.75 1.15
C THR A 52 -9.84 -29.23 0.99
N ARG A 53 -9.06 -29.21 2.09
CA ARG A 53 -7.68 -29.74 2.06
C ARG A 53 -7.64 -31.19 1.59
N ASP A 54 -8.56 -32.02 2.06
CA ASP A 54 -8.64 -33.44 1.69
C ASP A 54 -9.08 -33.63 0.23
N GLY A 55 -10.02 -32.83 -0.27
CA GLY A 55 -10.42 -32.85 -1.68
C GLY A 55 -9.26 -32.49 -2.61
N LEU A 56 -8.56 -31.39 -2.31
CA LEU A 56 -7.37 -30.97 -3.04
C LEU A 56 -6.24 -32.02 -2.97
N ALA A 57 -6.00 -32.60 -1.79
CA ALA A 57 -4.99 -33.63 -1.59
C ALA A 57 -5.25 -34.89 -2.43
N ARG A 58 -6.49 -35.41 -2.41
CA ARG A 58 -6.90 -36.60 -3.22
C ARG A 58 -6.75 -36.34 -4.72
N PHE A 59 -7.21 -35.15 -5.19
CA PHE A 59 -7.04 -34.78 -6.59
C PHE A 59 -5.56 -34.65 -6.97
N ALA A 60 -4.79 -33.94 -6.16
CA ALA A 60 -3.37 -33.69 -6.43
C ALA A 60 -2.53 -34.96 -6.42
N ALA A 61 -2.75 -35.88 -5.48
CA ALA A 61 -2.07 -37.20 -5.42
C ALA A 61 -2.25 -38.01 -6.69
N ARG A 62 -3.37 -37.83 -7.38
CA ARG A 62 -3.71 -38.61 -8.59
C ARG A 62 -3.23 -37.91 -9.86
N TRP A 63 -3.29 -36.56 -9.93
CA TRP A 63 -3.14 -35.81 -11.18
C TRP A 63 -1.96 -34.85 -11.21
N LEU A 64 -1.40 -34.45 -10.08
CA LEU A 64 -0.26 -33.56 -10.00
C LEU A 64 1.03 -34.33 -9.71
N GLY A 65 2.10 -33.86 -10.27
CA GLY A 65 3.46 -34.40 -10.14
C GLY A 65 4.30 -33.91 -11.31
N PRO A 66 5.63 -33.96 -11.22
CA PRO A 66 6.45 -33.62 -12.38
C PRO A 66 6.18 -34.59 -13.55
N PRO A 67 5.98 -34.11 -14.79
CA PRO A 67 6.09 -32.72 -15.28
C PRO A 67 4.75 -31.96 -15.42
N SER A 68 3.75 -32.22 -14.56
CA SER A 68 2.44 -31.55 -14.67
C SER A 68 2.51 -30.08 -14.28
N THR A 69 1.70 -29.25 -14.94
CA THR A 69 1.49 -27.86 -14.58
C THR A 69 0.00 -27.64 -14.27
N CYS A 70 -0.28 -26.89 -13.20
CA CYS A 70 -1.64 -26.63 -12.72
C CYS A 70 -1.87 -25.11 -12.65
N VAL A 71 -3.05 -24.67 -13.09
CA VAL A 71 -3.47 -23.26 -13.01
C VAL A 71 -4.80 -23.14 -12.31
N LEU A 72 -4.94 -22.04 -11.54
CA LEU A 72 -6.20 -21.58 -10.99
C LEU A 72 -6.32 -20.07 -11.15
N GLU A 73 -7.54 -19.53 -11.17
CA GLU A 73 -7.71 -18.09 -11.13
C GLU A 73 -7.45 -17.51 -9.74
N ALA A 74 -7.00 -16.24 -9.71
CA ALA A 74 -6.79 -15.52 -8.45
C ALA A 74 -8.12 -15.26 -7.73
N THR A 75 -8.33 -15.93 -6.60
CA THR A 75 -9.50 -15.82 -5.72
C THR A 75 -9.07 -15.56 -4.28
N SER A 76 -10.03 -15.44 -3.35
CA SER A 76 -9.74 -15.35 -1.91
C SER A 76 -9.04 -16.60 -1.34
N HIS A 77 -9.21 -17.75 -1.98
CA HIS A 77 -8.67 -19.06 -1.54
C HIS A 77 -7.33 -19.42 -2.20
N THR A 78 -6.88 -18.67 -3.19
CA THR A 78 -5.71 -18.97 -4.03
C THR A 78 -4.52 -19.49 -3.23
N TRP A 79 -4.14 -18.74 -2.18
CA TRP A 79 -2.92 -19.08 -1.42
C TRP A 79 -3.06 -20.35 -0.60
N ALA A 80 -4.24 -20.60 -0.03
CA ALA A 80 -4.50 -21.83 0.70
C ALA A 80 -4.48 -23.04 -0.23
N ILE A 81 -4.99 -22.87 -1.45
CA ILE A 81 -4.98 -23.92 -2.48
C ILE A 81 -3.56 -24.17 -2.98
N CYS A 82 -2.82 -23.10 -3.36
CA CYS A 82 -1.42 -23.25 -3.76
C CYS A 82 -0.58 -23.94 -2.69
N GLN A 83 -0.78 -23.60 -1.41
CA GLN A 83 -0.10 -24.24 -0.29
C GLN A 83 -0.49 -25.73 -0.12
N ALA A 84 -1.75 -26.07 -0.37
CA ALA A 84 -2.22 -27.44 -0.30
C ALA A 84 -1.70 -28.31 -1.46
N LEU A 85 -1.52 -27.71 -2.65
CA LEU A 85 -1.07 -28.41 -3.85
C LEU A 85 0.46 -28.48 -3.99
N ALA A 86 1.21 -27.55 -3.40
CA ALA A 86 2.68 -27.46 -3.51
C ALA A 86 3.44 -28.77 -3.18
N PRO A 87 3.04 -29.58 -2.16
CA PRO A 87 3.75 -30.81 -1.81
C PRO A 87 3.75 -31.89 -2.91
N TYR A 88 2.85 -31.80 -3.90
CA TYR A 88 2.70 -32.80 -4.95
C TYR A 88 3.61 -32.59 -6.15
N GLY A 89 4.45 -31.54 -6.15
CA GLY A 89 5.57 -31.37 -7.07
C GLY A 89 5.21 -30.91 -8.49
N GLY A 90 3.96 -30.59 -8.77
CA GLY A 90 3.56 -29.93 -10.02
C GLY A 90 3.91 -28.44 -10.01
N GLN A 91 4.16 -27.86 -11.18
CA GLN A 91 4.29 -26.42 -11.31
C GLN A 91 2.92 -25.74 -11.12
N LEU A 92 2.84 -24.77 -10.22
CA LEU A 92 1.61 -24.03 -9.96
C LEU A 92 1.69 -22.66 -10.61
N ARG A 93 0.65 -22.30 -11.36
CA ARG A 93 0.46 -20.95 -11.91
C ARG A 93 -0.89 -20.38 -11.47
N VAL A 94 -0.95 -19.06 -11.33
CA VAL A 94 -2.18 -18.34 -10.95
C VAL A 94 -2.50 -17.34 -12.05
N SER A 95 -3.73 -17.38 -12.55
CA SER A 95 -4.19 -16.51 -13.61
C SER A 95 -4.89 -15.26 -13.07
N ASN A 96 -4.79 -14.16 -13.81
CA ASN A 96 -5.51 -12.91 -13.55
C ASN A 96 -6.93 -13.01 -14.12
N PRO A 97 -8.01 -13.04 -13.31
CA PRO A 97 -9.37 -13.26 -13.79
C PRO A 97 -9.83 -12.20 -14.81
N LEU A 98 -9.43 -10.95 -14.64
CA LEU A 98 -9.83 -9.86 -15.55
C LEU A 98 -9.19 -10.01 -16.93
N GLN A 99 -7.93 -10.41 -16.97
CA GLN A 99 -7.21 -10.60 -18.22
C GLN A 99 -7.60 -11.93 -18.88
N THR A 100 -7.77 -13.00 -18.09
CA THR A 100 -8.30 -14.28 -18.60
C THR A 100 -9.64 -14.09 -19.28
N LYS A 101 -10.56 -13.36 -18.64
CA LYS A 101 -11.88 -13.04 -19.22
C LYS A 101 -11.77 -12.24 -20.52
N ALA A 102 -10.79 -11.35 -20.66
CA ALA A 102 -10.57 -10.57 -21.88
C ALA A 102 -10.04 -11.43 -23.03
N ILE A 103 -9.27 -12.49 -22.73
CA ILE A 103 -8.68 -13.40 -23.73
C ILE A 103 -9.68 -14.47 -24.17
N ALA A 104 -10.41 -15.03 -23.22
CA ALA A 104 -11.26 -16.21 -23.43
C ALA A 104 -12.72 -15.90 -23.06
N GLN A 105 -13.43 -15.20 -23.95
CA GLN A 105 -14.85 -14.94 -23.81
C GLN A 105 -15.67 -16.03 -24.49
N ALA A 106 -16.09 -17.04 -23.71
CA ALA A 106 -16.98 -18.08 -24.21
C ALA A 106 -18.45 -17.59 -24.34
N LYS A 107 -19.16 -17.97 -25.40
CA LYS A 107 -20.60 -17.68 -25.54
C LYS A 107 -21.46 -18.45 -24.54
N VAL A 108 -21.04 -19.67 -24.18
CA VAL A 108 -21.67 -20.51 -23.15
C VAL A 108 -20.70 -20.61 -21.98
N LYS A 109 -21.16 -20.27 -20.78
CA LYS A 109 -20.37 -20.29 -19.57
C LYS A 109 -20.84 -21.39 -18.63
N THR A 110 -19.94 -22.35 -18.35
CA THR A 110 -20.10 -23.37 -17.30
C THR A 110 -18.74 -23.56 -16.63
N ASP A 111 -18.76 -23.99 -15.37
CA ASP A 111 -17.53 -24.24 -14.60
C ASP A 111 -16.58 -25.21 -15.32
N GLN A 112 -17.13 -26.22 -16.02
CA GLN A 112 -16.36 -27.17 -16.83
C GLN A 112 -15.64 -26.50 -18.01
N ILE A 113 -16.33 -25.54 -18.66
CA ILE A 113 -15.74 -24.78 -19.77
C ILE A 113 -14.65 -23.87 -19.21
N ASP A 114 -14.89 -23.19 -18.10
CA ASP A 114 -13.94 -22.28 -17.48
C ASP A 114 -12.66 -23.03 -17.04
N ALA A 115 -12.78 -24.21 -16.39
CA ALA A 115 -11.64 -25.07 -16.06
C ALA A 115 -10.88 -25.56 -17.30
N ARG A 116 -11.60 -25.92 -18.38
CA ARG A 116 -10.98 -26.33 -19.65
C ARG A 116 -10.25 -25.18 -20.34
N VAL A 117 -10.83 -23.97 -20.34
CA VAL A 117 -10.21 -22.76 -20.90
C VAL A 117 -8.92 -22.45 -20.16
N LEU A 118 -8.91 -22.50 -18.83
CA LEU A 118 -7.70 -22.30 -18.04
C LEU A 118 -6.61 -23.34 -18.41
N ALA A 119 -6.95 -24.61 -18.52
CA ALA A 119 -6.02 -25.67 -18.92
C ALA A 119 -5.45 -25.44 -20.34
N GLN A 120 -6.29 -24.98 -21.29
CA GLN A 120 -5.84 -24.66 -22.67
C GLN A 120 -4.92 -23.43 -22.70
N LEU A 121 -5.27 -22.34 -21.99
CA LEU A 121 -4.42 -21.15 -21.91
C LEU A 121 -3.05 -21.50 -21.29
N LEU A 122 -3.06 -22.35 -20.27
CA LEU A 122 -1.85 -22.87 -19.66
C LEU A 122 -0.99 -23.64 -20.66
N ARG A 123 -1.60 -24.58 -21.42
CA ARG A 123 -0.92 -25.42 -22.41
C ARG A 123 -0.32 -24.60 -23.55
N CYS A 124 -1.02 -23.55 -23.99
CA CYS A 124 -0.56 -22.67 -25.06
C CYS A 124 0.43 -21.59 -24.56
N ASP A 125 0.81 -21.61 -23.30
CA ASP A 125 1.62 -20.56 -22.63
C ASP A 125 1.10 -19.14 -22.86
N PHE A 126 -0.22 -19.01 -22.94
CA PHE A 126 -0.93 -17.74 -23.12
C PHE A 126 -1.71 -17.31 -21.88
N LEU A 127 -1.19 -17.68 -20.72
CA LEU A 127 -1.81 -17.43 -19.43
C LEU A 127 -1.37 -16.05 -18.89
N PRO A 128 -2.29 -15.15 -18.52
CA PRO A 128 -1.95 -13.90 -17.84
C PRO A 128 -1.59 -14.16 -16.38
N ASP A 129 -0.33 -14.42 -16.11
CA ASP A 129 0.16 -14.84 -14.81
C ASP A 129 0.04 -13.78 -13.72
N VAL A 130 -0.36 -14.22 -12.54
CA VAL A 130 -0.24 -13.49 -11.28
C VAL A 130 0.95 -14.04 -10.49
N TRP A 131 1.81 -13.15 -10.05
CA TRP A 131 2.94 -13.53 -9.21
C TRP A 131 2.49 -14.19 -7.89
N ILE A 132 2.97 -15.42 -7.66
CA ILE A 132 2.75 -16.15 -6.42
C ILE A 132 3.72 -15.63 -5.36
N VAL A 133 3.17 -15.02 -4.33
CA VAL A 133 3.96 -14.45 -3.22
C VAL A 133 4.47 -15.54 -2.28
N ASP A 134 5.71 -15.36 -1.81
CA ASP A 134 6.24 -16.15 -0.70
C ASP A 134 5.45 -15.95 0.61
N GLU A 135 5.63 -16.86 1.55
CA GLU A 135 4.86 -16.85 2.78
C GLU A 135 5.17 -15.63 3.67
N ALA A 136 6.42 -15.18 3.71
CA ALA A 136 6.81 -14.03 4.52
C ALA A 136 6.17 -12.74 4.00
N THR A 137 6.23 -12.52 2.69
CA THR A 137 5.55 -11.40 2.01
C THR A 137 4.04 -11.47 2.19
N ARG A 138 3.43 -12.66 2.13
CA ARG A 138 2.00 -12.85 2.36
C ARG A 138 1.61 -12.49 3.79
N ARG A 139 2.34 -12.96 4.79
CA ARG A 139 2.12 -12.61 6.21
C ARG A 139 2.24 -11.10 6.43
N LEU A 140 3.23 -10.48 5.83
CA LEU A 140 3.39 -9.02 5.89
C LEU A 140 2.20 -8.29 5.24
N ARG A 141 1.72 -8.76 4.07
CA ARG A 141 0.50 -8.22 3.43
C ARG A 141 -0.71 -8.28 4.34
N GLN A 142 -0.92 -9.42 5.01
CA GLN A 142 -2.03 -9.60 5.95
C GLN A 142 -1.92 -8.63 7.14
N ALA A 143 -0.74 -8.50 7.73
CA ALA A 143 -0.51 -7.64 8.89
C ALA A 143 -0.74 -6.15 8.57
N VAL A 144 -0.17 -5.64 7.46
CA VAL A 144 -0.40 -4.25 7.06
C VAL A 144 -1.84 -3.98 6.63
N ALA A 145 -2.50 -4.95 5.96
CA ALA A 145 -3.91 -4.84 5.59
C ALA A 145 -4.81 -4.80 6.84
N ARG A 146 -4.54 -5.66 7.84
CA ARG A 146 -5.28 -5.65 9.12
C ARG A 146 -5.18 -4.31 9.82
N ARG A 147 -3.95 -3.77 9.96
CA ARG A 147 -3.75 -2.45 10.54
C ARG A 147 -4.54 -1.36 9.79
N THR A 148 -4.48 -1.39 8.47
CA THR A 148 -5.17 -0.39 7.65
C THR A 148 -6.68 -0.47 7.81
N ALA A 149 -7.25 -1.68 7.84
CA ALA A 149 -8.68 -1.86 8.08
C ALA A 149 -9.11 -1.23 9.41
N LEU A 150 -8.33 -1.44 10.49
CA LEU A 150 -8.60 -0.81 11.78
C LEU A 150 -8.49 0.72 11.73
N VAL A 151 -7.48 1.27 11.04
CA VAL A 151 -7.33 2.73 10.87
C VAL A 151 -8.50 3.32 10.07
N GLN A 152 -8.98 2.62 9.03
CA GLN A 152 -10.15 3.05 8.26
C GLN A 152 -11.42 3.04 9.11
N GLN A 153 -11.65 1.98 9.90
CA GLN A 153 -12.78 1.89 10.83
C GLN A 153 -12.72 3.01 11.86
N ARG A 154 -11.54 3.26 12.47
CA ARG A 154 -11.32 4.38 13.37
C ARG A 154 -11.70 5.72 12.73
N THR A 155 -11.28 5.96 11.50
CA THR A 155 -11.61 7.20 10.79
C THR A 155 -13.11 7.30 10.52
N ALA A 156 -13.76 6.20 10.15
CA ALA A 156 -15.20 6.16 9.95
C ALA A 156 -15.98 6.50 11.22
N VAL A 157 -15.56 5.97 12.39
CA VAL A 157 -16.16 6.30 13.69
C VAL A 157 -15.98 7.78 14.00
N LYS A 158 -14.77 8.33 13.84
CA LYS A 158 -14.51 9.77 14.04
C LYS A 158 -15.39 10.65 13.16
N ASN A 159 -15.57 10.27 11.90
CA ASN A 159 -16.42 11.00 10.97
C ASN A 159 -17.91 10.91 11.37
N ARG A 160 -18.38 9.76 11.91
CA ARG A 160 -19.75 9.65 12.44
C ARG A 160 -19.99 10.61 13.58
N ILE A 161 -19.09 10.68 14.56
CA ILE A 161 -19.21 11.63 15.67
C ILE A 161 -19.29 13.06 15.14
N HIS A 162 -18.43 13.44 14.17
CA HIS A 162 -18.53 14.76 13.54
C HIS A 162 -19.88 14.98 12.84
N SER A 163 -20.40 13.97 12.13
CA SER A 163 -21.69 14.05 11.45
C SER A 163 -22.85 14.15 12.44
N THR A 164 -22.79 13.44 13.57
CA THR A 164 -23.79 13.50 14.63
C THR A 164 -23.87 14.92 15.22
N LEU A 165 -22.72 15.51 15.56
CA LEU A 165 -22.67 16.89 16.07
C LEU A 165 -23.15 17.91 15.02
N ALA A 166 -22.81 17.71 13.77
CA ALA A 166 -23.23 18.60 12.68
C ALA A 166 -24.76 18.52 12.44
N ALA A 167 -25.34 17.32 12.56
CA ALA A 167 -26.80 17.14 12.41
C ALA A 167 -27.59 17.89 13.51
N GLU A 168 -27.03 18.01 14.69
CA GLU A 168 -27.60 18.76 15.81
C GLU A 168 -27.18 20.25 15.80
N LEU A 169 -26.51 20.71 14.73
CA LEU A 169 -26.00 22.08 14.60
C LEU A 169 -25.07 22.51 15.75
N ILE A 170 -24.36 21.56 16.38
CA ILE A 170 -23.45 21.81 17.49
C ILE A 170 -22.06 22.18 16.95
N PRO A 171 -21.59 23.42 17.13
CA PRO A 171 -20.26 23.82 16.70
C PRO A 171 -19.20 23.21 17.61
N VAL A 172 -18.15 22.66 17.02
CA VAL A 172 -17.00 22.12 17.76
C VAL A 172 -16.04 23.26 18.11
N PRO A 173 -15.89 23.64 19.40
CA PRO A 173 -15.12 24.83 19.80
C PRO A 173 -13.62 24.58 19.85
N VAL A 174 -13.17 23.33 19.63
CA VAL A 174 -11.78 22.91 19.73
C VAL A 174 -11.20 22.55 18.36
N ALA A 175 -9.96 22.92 18.09
CA ALA A 175 -9.31 22.63 16.83
C ALA A 175 -9.13 21.12 16.54
N ARG A 176 -9.10 20.28 17.61
CA ARG A 176 -8.92 18.83 17.52
C ARG A 176 -9.88 18.12 18.46
N LEU A 177 -11.01 17.68 17.95
CA LEU A 177 -12.07 17.01 18.72
C LEU A 177 -11.58 15.75 19.48
N PHE A 178 -10.66 14.99 18.90
CA PHE A 178 -10.12 13.76 19.50
C PHE A 178 -8.77 13.97 20.20
N SER A 179 -8.49 15.20 20.65
CA SER A 179 -7.43 15.48 21.65
C SER A 179 -8.00 15.28 23.07
N PRO A 180 -7.15 15.18 24.13
CA PRO A 180 -7.67 15.09 25.51
C PRO A 180 -8.72 16.16 25.82
N ALA A 181 -8.41 17.43 25.56
CA ALA A 181 -9.36 18.55 25.79
C ALA A 181 -10.63 18.45 24.92
N GLY A 182 -10.51 17.93 23.69
CA GLY A 182 -11.67 17.72 22.83
C GLY A 182 -12.53 16.55 23.27
N LEU A 183 -11.96 15.48 23.81
CA LEU A 183 -12.69 14.35 24.39
C LEU A 183 -13.38 14.79 25.71
N ASP A 184 -12.72 15.58 26.54
CA ASP A 184 -13.33 16.14 27.75
C ASP A 184 -14.54 17.01 27.40
N TRP A 185 -14.42 17.87 26.39
CA TRP A 185 -15.54 18.66 25.90
C TRP A 185 -16.65 17.77 25.33
N LEU A 186 -16.33 16.77 24.54
CA LEU A 186 -17.28 15.85 23.92
C LEU A 186 -18.08 15.05 24.97
N ASN A 187 -17.49 14.74 26.12
CA ASN A 187 -18.15 14.08 27.23
C ASN A 187 -19.11 15.02 27.98
N GLN A 188 -18.90 16.34 27.89
CA GLN A 188 -19.67 17.37 28.65
C GLN A 188 -20.69 18.10 27.78
N VAL A 189 -20.58 18.00 26.43
CA VAL A 189 -21.48 18.73 25.54
C VAL A 189 -22.94 18.33 25.75
N GLU A 190 -23.81 19.32 25.89
CA GLU A 190 -25.23 19.11 26.06
C GLU A 190 -25.88 18.69 24.76
N VAL A 191 -26.51 17.53 24.77
CA VAL A 191 -27.25 16.92 23.64
C VAL A 191 -28.44 16.15 24.21
N ASP A 192 -29.42 15.84 23.36
CA ASP A 192 -30.51 14.97 23.76
C ASP A 192 -30.02 13.54 24.09
N VAL A 193 -30.85 12.79 24.84
CA VAL A 193 -30.50 11.46 25.36
C VAL A 193 -30.08 10.50 24.28
N ARG A 194 -30.77 10.49 23.12
CA ARG A 194 -30.48 9.59 21.99
C ARG A 194 -29.14 9.93 21.36
N THR A 195 -28.89 11.19 21.11
CA THR A 195 -27.62 11.67 20.53
C THR A 195 -26.45 11.37 21.47
N ARG A 196 -26.64 11.49 22.80
CA ARG A 196 -25.66 11.09 23.81
C ARG A 196 -25.33 9.59 23.71
N GLU A 197 -26.34 8.72 23.62
CA GLU A 197 -26.14 7.27 23.46
C GLU A 197 -25.33 6.92 22.21
N TYR A 198 -25.57 7.60 21.09
CA TYR A 198 -24.82 7.38 19.85
C TYR A 198 -23.36 7.82 19.99
N ILE A 199 -23.12 9.01 20.55
CA ILE A 199 -21.75 9.52 20.78
C ILE A 199 -21.00 8.58 21.73
N ASP A 200 -21.60 8.17 22.85
CA ASP A 200 -20.97 7.30 23.84
C ASP A 200 -20.69 5.91 23.26
N SER A 201 -21.57 5.37 22.42
CA SER A 201 -21.35 4.12 21.70
C SER A 201 -20.16 4.22 20.75
N ASP A 202 -20.07 5.31 19.96
CA ASP A 202 -18.96 5.55 19.06
C ASP A 202 -17.64 5.81 19.80
N LEU A 203 -17.65 6.45 20.95
CA LEU A 203 -16.47 6.64 21.80
C LEU A 203 -15.94 5.31 22.35
N ARG A 204 -16.82 4.41 22.80
CA ARG A 204 -16.41 3.04 23.20
C ARG A 204 -15.78 2.27 22.05
N LEU A 205 -16.40 2.33 20.86
CA LEU A 205 -15.85 1.69 19.68
C LEU A 205 -14.51 2.29 19.27
N LEU A 206 -14.38 3.62 19.34
CA LEU A 206 -13.13 4.34 19.04
C LEU A 206 -12.01 3.87 19.98
N ALA A 207 -12.28 3.78 21.28
CA ALA A 207 -11.30 3.31 22.28
C ALA A 207 -10.84 1.88 21.98
N ALA A 208 -11.76 0.97 21.65
CA ALA A 208 -11.44 -0.41 21.30
C ALA A 208 -10.56 -0.48 20.02
N LEU A 209 -10.87 0.30 18.98
CA LEU A 209 -10.09 0.36 17.75
C LEU A 209 -8.68 0.93 17.99
N GLU A 210 -8.57 1.96 18.83
CA GLU A 210 -7.26 2.55 19.16
C GLU A 210 -6.40 1.58 19.98
N GLN A 211 -7.02 0.80 20.87
CA GLN A 211 -6.32 -0.27 21.61
C GLN A 211 -5.79 -1.35 20.67
N GLU A 212 -6.58 -1.82 19.71
CA GLU A 212 -6.14 -2.83 18.74
C GLU A 212 -5.02 -2.30 17.82
N ILE A 213 -5.11 -1.05 17.37
CA ILE A 213 -4.04 -0.41 16.59
C ILE A 213 -2.75 -0.31 17.45
N ALA A 214 -2.88 0.07 18.73
CA ALA A 214 -1.75 0.18 19.65
C ALA A 214 -1.06 -1.18 19.92
N ARG A 215 -1.77 -2.31 19.80
CA ARG A 215 -1.19 -3.65 19.89
C ARG A 215 -0.42 -4.05 18.62
N LEU A 216 -0.91 -3.66 17.45
CA LEU A 216 -0.29 -4.01 16.16
C LEU A 216 0.91 -3.12 15.82
N ASP A 217 0.84 -1.85 16.14
CA ASP A 217 1.86 -0.86 15.77
C ASP A 217 3.29 -1.22 16.24
N PRO A 218 3.53 -1.68 17.49
CA PRO A 218 4.85 -2.10 17.93
C PRO A 218 5.37 -3.33 17.18
N GLN A 219 4.49 -4.29 16.85
CA GLN A 219 4.86 -5.49 16.09
C GLN A 219 5.32 -5.13 14.68
N LEU A 220 4.57 -4.31 13.96
CA LEU A 220 4.94 -3.82 12.64
C LEU A 220 6.18 -2.93 12.68
N ALA A 221 6.32 -2.09 13.69
CA ALA A 221 7.51 -1.27 13.90
C ALA A 221 8.76 -2.13 14.14
N ALA A 222 8.63 -3.23 14.90
CA ALA A 222 9.73 -4.18 15.10
C ALA A 222 10.12 -4.89 13.80
N VAL A 223 9.16 -5.25 12.94
CA VAL A 223 9.44 -5.78 11.60
C VAL A 223 10.19 -4.74 10.76
N ALA A 224 9.70 -3.50 10.70
CA ALA A 224 10.33 -2.42 9.93
C ALA A 224 11.75 -2.10 10.44
N TYR A 225 11.96 -2.13 11.75
CA TYR A 225 13.26 -1.85 12.35
C TYR A 225 14.34 -2.88 11.96
N ARG A 226 13.95 -4.16 11.81
CA ARG A 226 14.83 -5.25 11.41
C ARG A 226 15.10 -5.32 9.91
N GLN A 227 14.30 -4.62 9.09
CA GLN A 227 14.42 -4.62 7.63
C GLN A 227 15.11 -3.34 7.16
N ASP A 228 16.35 -3.46 6.68
CA ASP A 228 17.08 -2.30 6.15
C ASP A 228 16.36 -1.65 4.96
N GLN A 229 15.70 -2.43 4.11
CA GLN A 229 14.86 -1.92 3.03
C GLN A 229 13.71 -1.03 3.54
N ALA A 230 13.10 -1.35 4.69
CA ALA A 230 12.07 -0.50 5.28
C ALA A 230 12.66 0.83 5.78
N LYS A 231 13.78 0.79 6.49
CA LYS A 231 14.52 1.99 6.93
C LYS A 231 14.96 2.82 5.73
N LEU A 232 15.44 2.18 4.67
CA LEU A 232 15.84 2.82 3.41
C LEU A 232 14.66 3.61 2.82
N LEU A 233 13.51 2.97 2.64
CA LEU A 233 12.29 3.63 2.13
C LEU A 233 11.80 4.76 3.04
N MET A 234 12.03 4.68 4.35
CA MET A 234 11.67 5.75 5.29
C MET A 234 12.50 7.03 5.09
N THR A 235 13.58 7.00 4.31
CA THR A 235 14.29 8.22 3.90
C THR A 235 13.49 9.05 2.90
N LEU A 236 12.51 8.45 2.17
CA LEU A 236 11.58 9.19 1.31
C LEU A 236 10.68 10.13 2.13
N PRO A 237 10.40 11.33 1.61
CA PRO A 237 9.42 12.21 2.24
C PRO A 237 8.01 11.57 2.16
N GLY A 238 7.20 11.78 3.21
CA GLY A 238 5.86 11.19 3.31
C GLY A 238 5.81 9.69 3.64
N VAL A 239 6.92 8.97 3.59
CA VAL A 239 6.99 7.53 3.86
C VAL A 239 7.42 7.30 5.31
N ASP A 240 6.54 6.71 6.12
CA ASP A 240 6.82 6.17 7.46
C ASP A 240 6.97 4.63 7.40
N TYR A 241 7.13 4.00 8.56
CA TYR A 241 7.28 2.54 8.63
C TYR A 241 6.06 1.79 8.07
N ALA A 242 4.84 2.30 8.24
CA ALA A 242 3.63 1.63 7.75
C ALA A 242 3.53 1.71 6.22
N VAL A 243 3.86 2.87 5.63
CA VAL A 243 3.95 3.05 4.17
C VAL A 243 5.08 2.19 3.60
N ALA A 244 6.26 2.18 4.24
CA ALA A 244 7.41 1.39 3.81
C ALA A 244 7.09 -0.11 3.79
N LEU A 245 6.52 -0.66 4.87
CA LEU A 245 6.11 -2.05 4.93
C LEU A 245 5.00 -2.38 3.91
N THR A 246 4.06 -1.46 3.69
CA THR A 246 3.01 -1.64 2.69
C THR A 246 3.59 -1.72 1.28
N LEU A 247 4.59 -0.88 0.95
CA LEU A 247 5.29 -0.94 -0.32
C LEU A 247 6.06 -2.25 -0.49
N LEU A 248 6.84 -2.66 0.51
CA LEU A 248 7.59 -3.92 0.48
C LEU A 248 6.64 -5.11 0.33
N ALA A 249 5.56 -5.14 1.09
CA ALA A 249 4.55 -6.18 0.99
C ALA A 249 3.85 -6.22 -0.37
N ALA A 250 3.58 -5.06 -0.99
CA ALA A 250 2.92 -4.99 -2.28
C ALA A 250 3.86 -5.37 -3.42
N LEU A 251 5.08 -4.82 -3.43
CA LEU A 251 6.06 -5.04 -4.50
C LEU A 251 6.73 -6.42 -4.39
N GLY A 252 7.01 -6.90 -3.16
CA GLY A 252 7.76 -8.14 -2.95
C GLY A 252 9.17 -8.07 -3.54
N ASP A 253 9.58 -9.09 -4.30
CA ASP A 253 10.85 -9.05 -5.00
C ASP A 253 10.87 -7.93 -6.03
N ILE A 254 11.76 -6.96 -5.81
CA ILE A 254 11.88 -5.78 -6.66
C ILE A 254 12.50 -6.09 -8.03
N HIS A 255 13.28 -7.16 -8.13
CA HIS A 255 14.00 -7.54 -9.35
C HIS A 255 13.07 -8.10 -10.43
N ARG A 256 11.86 -8.51 -10.08
CA ARG A 256 10.83 -8.93 -11.05
C ARG A 256 10.30 -7.79 -11.91
N PHE A 257 10.58 -6.53 -11.56
CA PHE A 257 10.21 -5.37 -12.37
C PHE A 257 11.42 -4.89 -13.18
N PRO A 258 11.32 -4.80 -14.50
CA PRO A 258 12.40 -4.31 -15.34
C PRO A 258 12.76 -2.85 -15.02
N ASP A 259 11.76 -2.04 -14.69
CA ASP A 259 11.91 -0.64 -14.34
C ASP A 259 10.84 -0.14 -13.34
N GLY A 260 10.99 1.11 -12.90
CA GLY A 260 10.06 1.73 -11.94
C GLY A 260 8.68 2.05 -12.53
N ASP A 261 8.54 2.15 -13.83
CA ASP A 261 7.25 2.38 -14.48
C ASP A 261 6.40 1.11 -14.48
N HIS A 262 7.01 -0.07 -14.65
CA HIS A 262 6.34 -1.36 -14.47
C HIS A 262 5.89 -1.54 -13.01
N ALA A 263 6.73 -1.16 -12.04
CA ALA A 263 6.34 -1.19 -10.63
C ALA A 263 5.16 -0.25 -10.34
N ALA A 264 5.14 0.95 -10.93
CA ALA A 264 4.04 1.90 -10.80
C ALA A 264 2.76 1.39 -11.51
N GLY A 265 2.90 0.74 -12.66
CA GLY A 265 1.82 0.08 -13.39
C GLY A 265 1.19 -1.04 -12.57
N TYR A 266 2.01 -1.87 -11.93
CA TYR A 266 1.56 -2.95 -11.04
C TYR A 266 0.74 -2.45 -9.84
N LEU A 267 1.01 -1.24 -9.36
CA LEU A 267 0.22 -0.59 -8.30
C LEU A 267 -0.97 0.23 -8.84
N GLY A 268 -1.16 0.25 -10.18
CA GLY A 268 -2.27 0.96 -10.83
C GLY A 268 -2.13 2.48 -10.81
N LEU A 269 -0.90 2.99 -10.77
CA LEU A 269 -0.56 4.41 -10.83
C LEU A 269 -0.13 4.87 -12.24
N ALA A 270 -0.05 3.94 -13.20
CA ALA A 270 0.14 4.29 -14.61
C ALA A 270 -1.13 4.92 -15.17
N PRO A 271 -1.02 5.96 -16.05
CA PRO A 271 -2.18 6.49 -16.75
C PRO A 271 -2.71 5.46 -17.75
N LEU A 272 -4.02 5.45 -17.95
CA LEU A 272 -4.60 4.80 -19.11
C LEU A 272 -4.10 5.49 -20.36
N THR A 273 -3.66 4.71 -21.32
CA THR A 273 -3.21 5.23 -22.61
C THR A 273 -4.13 4.66 -23.69
N HIS A 274 -4.69 5.55 -24.49
CA HIS A 274 -5.48 5.20 -25.66
C HIS A 274 -4.72 5.73 -26.87
N GLN A 275 -4.34 4.80 -27.76
CA GLN A 275 -3.68 5.12 -29.01
C GLN A 275 -4.43 4.48 -30.16
N SER A 276 -4.79 5.30 -31.14
CA SER A 276 -5.38 4.86 -32.39
C SER A 276 -4.74 5.65 -33.52
N GLY A 277 -3.97 4.98 -34.37
CA GLY A 277 -3.15 5.62 -35.36
C GLY A 277 -2.15 6.60 -34.74
N GLU A 278 -2.17 7.85 -35.22
CA GLU A 278 -1.30 8.92 -34.71
C GLU A 278 -1.84 9.62 -33.44
N HIS A 279 -3.10 9.34 -33.06
CA HIS A 279 -3.70 9.95 -31.89
C HIS A 279 -3.39 9.15 -30.62
N CYS A 280 -2.66 9.79 -29.70
CA CYS A 280 -2.37 9.21 -28.37
C CYS A 280 -2.83 10.18 -27.28
N TYR A 281 -3.70 9.72 -26.37
CA TYR A 281 -4.05 10.49 -25.19
C TYR A 281 -3.94 9.66 -23.91
N HIS A 282 -3.61 10.34 -22.82
CA HIS A 282 -3.49 9.74 -21.50
C HIS A 282 -4.69 10.13 -20.63
N GLY A 283 -5.40 9.11 -20.16
CA GLY A 283 -6.54 9.23 -19.27
C GLY A 283 -6.15 9.23 -17.77
N PRO A 284 -7.12 8.95 -16.90
CA PRO A 284 -6.86 8.76 -15.47
C PRO A 284 -5.97 7.54 -15.21
N ILE A 285 -5.50 7.38 -13.96
CA ILE A 285 -4.73 6.19 -13.57
C ILE A 285 -5.57 4.91 -13.70
N THR A 286 -4.93 3.79 -14.05
CA THR A 286 -5.60 2.50 -14.32
C THR A 286 -6.36 1.95 -13.12
N LYS A 287 -5.91 2.25 -11.90
CA LYS A 287 -6.45 1.74 -10.63
C LYS A 287 -6.41 0.20 -10.50
N HIS A 288 -5.74 -0.50 -11.41
CA HIS A 288 -5.51 -1.94 -11.31
C HIS A 288 -4.50 -2.25 -10.21
N GLY A 289 -4.49 -3.49 -9.68
CA GLY A 289 -3.54 -3.93 -8.67
C GLY A 289 -3.86 -3.48 -7.24
N ASN A 290 -2.86 -3.39 -6.39
CA ASN A 290 -3.02 -3.24 -4.94
C ASN A 290 -3.60 -1.86 -4.55
N ARG A 291 -4.91 -1.84 -4.24
CA ARG A 291 -5.64 -0.63 -3.83
C ARG A 291 -5.06 -0.01 -2.55
N HIS A 292 -4.65 -0.84 -1.60
CA HIS A 292 -4.13 -0.38 -0.31
C HIS A 292 -2.79 0.36 -0.50
N ALA A 293 -1.82 -0.25 -1.21
CA ALA A 293 -0.53 0.40 -1.47
C ALA A 293 -0.70 1.71 -2.26
N ARG A 294 -1.58 1.73 -3.25
CA ARG A 294 -1.90 2.94 -4.01
C ARG A 294 -2.46 4.05 -3.11
N TRP A 295 -3.40 3.72 -2.22
CA TRP A 295 -3.96 4.69 -1.28
C TRP A 295 -2.88 5.26 -0.35
N MET A 296 -2.04 4.41 0.25
CA MET A 296 -0.95 4.86 1.12
C MET A 296 0.05 5.78 0.42
N LEU A 297 0.33 5.52 -0.86
CA LEU A 297 1.20 6.38 -1.68
C LEU A 297 0.56 7.73 -2.01
N ILE A 298 -0.74 7.74 -2.28
CA ILE A 298 -1.51 8.97 -2.50
C ILE A 298 -1.50 9.81 -1.21
N GLU A 299 -1.73 9.20 -0.04
CA GLU A 299 -1.61 9.89 1.25
C GLU A 299 -0.19 10.43 1.49
N ALA A 300 0.84 9.64 1.21
CA ALA A 300 2.22 10.08 1.31
C ALA A 300 2.52 11.28 0.39
N ALA A 301 1.90 11.33 -0.78
CA ALA A 301 2.09 12.40 -1.75
C ALA A 301 1.36 13.71 -1.40
N GLN A 302 0.28 13.67 -0.59
CA GLN A 302 -0.56 14.82 -0.26
C GLN A 302 0.21 16.04 0.28
N HIS A 303 1.28 15.80 1.02
CA HIS A 303 2.04 16.83 1.73
C HIS A 303 3.38 17.18 1.06
N LEU A 304 3.64 16.66 -0.14
CA LEU A 304 4.91 16.88 -0.83
C LEU A 304 5.03 18.27 -1.49
N ASP A 305 3.95 19.02 -1.58
CA ASP A 305 3.96 20.41 -2.01
C ASP A 305 4.91 21.30 -1.18
N LYS A 306 5.04 20.99 0.13
CA LYS A 306 5.91 21.71 1.08
C LYS A 306 7.37 21.23 1.07
N HIS A 307 7.68 20.12 0.35
CA HIS A 307 9.03 19.59 0.32
C HIS A 307 9.94 20.46 -0.53
N PRO A 308 11.13 20.87 -0.02
CA PRO A 308 12.02 21.80 -0.74
C PRO A 308 12.74 21.17 -1.95
N GLY A 309 12.83 19.83 -2.00
CA GLY A 309 13.57 19.10 -3.04
C GLY A 309 12.78 18.89 -4.34
N PRO A 310 13.36 18.09 -5.27
CA PRO A 310 12.80 17.88 -6.62
C PRO A 310 11.37 17.36 -6.63
N LEU A 311 10.98 16.48 -5.70
CA LEU A 311 9.59 15.97 -5.60
C LEU A 311 8.59 17.09 -5.32
N GLY A 312 8.92 18.02 -4.41
CA GLY A 312 8.06 19.16 -4.14
C GLY A 312 7.99 20.14 -5.31
N ALA A 313 9.10 20.39 -5.98
CA ALA A 313 9.14 21.22 -7.19
C ALA A 313 8.27 20.60 -8.31
N PHE A 314 8.36 19.28 -8.50
CA PHE A 314 7.53 18.54 -9.45
C PHE A 314 6.04 18.66 -9.10
N PHE A 315 5.68 18.44 -7.82
CA PHE A 315 4.30 18.60 -7.34
C PHE A 315 3.76 20.00 -7.65
N ARG A 316 4.46 21.05 -7.19
CA ARG A 316 4.02 22.45 -7.37
C ARG A 316 3.88 22.82 -8.84
N ARG A 317 4.80 22.37 -9.71
CA ARG A 317 4.72 22.60 -11.16
C ARG A 317 3.45 21.97 -11.76
N LEU A 318 3.12 20.73 -11.39
CA LEU A 318 1.92 20.05 -11.89
C LEU A 318 0.64 20.64 -11.32
N ALA A 319 0.61 20.99 -10.04
CA ALA A 319 -0.55 21.61 -9.40
C ALA A 319 -0.93 22.94 -10.06
N ARG A 320 0.06 23.73 -10.53
CA ARG A 320 -0.18 24.96 -11.28
C ARG A 320 -0.69 24.73 -12.71
N LYS A 321 -0.17 23.67 -13.39
CA LYS A 321 -0.54 23.40 -14.80
C LYS A 321 -1.85 22.64 -14.96
N LYS A 322 -2.22 21.81 -13.97
CA LYS A 322 -3.38 20.93 -14.02
C LYS A 322 -4.30 21.20 -12.81
N ASN A 323 -4.23 20.37 -11.80
CA ASN A 323 -4.89 20.58 -10.52
C ASN A 323 -4.15 19.79 -9.43
N ARG A 324 -4.53 19.98 -8.15
CA ARG A 324 -3.91 19.33 -7.00
C ARG A 324 -4.02 17.80 -7.08
N ASN A 325 -5.16 17.26 -7.48
CA ASN A 325 -5.39 15.80 -7.48
C ASN A 325 -4.51 15.09 -8.52
N VAL A 326 -4.34 15.69 -9.70
CA VAL A 326 -3.43 15.20 -10.74
C VAL A 326 -1.99 15.27 -10.24
N ALA A 327 -1.60 16.37 -9.56
CA ALA A 327 -0.26 16.51 -8.99
C ALA A 327 0.03 15.45 -7.93
N VAL A 328 -0.94 15.15 -7.04
CA VAL A 328 -0.85 14.08 -6.03
C VAL A 328 -0.66 12.72 -6.70
N ALA A 329 -1.51 12.35 -7.66
CA ALA A 329 -1.44 11.05 -8.33
C ALA A 329 -0.11 10.87 -9.10
N ALA A 330 0.33 11.89 -9.82
CA ALA A 330 1.60 11.86 -10.55
C ALA A 330 2.81 11.81 -9.60
N THR A 331 2.74 12.49 -8.46
CA THR A 331 3.79 12.43 -7.44
C THR A 331 3.81 11.08 -6.73
N ALA A 332 2.66 10.46 -6.47
CA ALA A 332 2.56 9.09 -5.97
C ALA A 332 3.22 8.09 -6.93
N ARG A 333 3.01 8.23 -8.25
CA ARG A 333 3.73 7.45 -9.27
C ARG A 333 5.25 7.66 -9.17
N LYS A 334 5.71 8.90 -9.05
CA LYS A 334 7.15 9.21 -8.87
C LYS A 334 7.72 8.61 -7.59
N LEU A 335 6.96 8.57 -6.49
CA LEU A 335 7.38 7.89 -5.26
C LEU A 335 7.66 6.40 -5.50
N VAL A 336 6.83 5.69 -6.29
CA VAL A 336 7.07 4.27 -6.63
C VAL A 336 8.31 4.10 -7.47
N THR A 337 8.48 4.92 -8.53
CA THR A 337 9.66 4.85 -9.41
C THR A 337 10.95 5.07 -8.61
N ILE A 338 10.94 6.06 -7.69
CA ILE A 338 12.09 6.33 -6.83
C ILE A 338 12.30 5.20 -5.81
N ALA A 339 11.24 4.69 -5.19
CA ALA A 339 11.32 3.57 -4.26
C ALA A 339 11.91 2.31 -4.94
N TRP A 340 11.51 2.04 -6.19
CA TRP A 340 12.08 0.96 -6.99
C TRP A 340 13.59 1.15 -7.21
N LEU A 341 14.04 2.34 -7.62
CA LEU A 341 15.46 2.67 -7.80
C LEU A 341 16.25 2.53 -6.49
N MET A 342 15.70 3.03 -5.38
CA MET A 342 16.32 2.94 -4.06
C MET A 342 16.52 1.48 -3.63
N LEU A 343 15.50 0.64 -3.81
CA LEU A 343 15.57 -0.78 -3.45
C LEU A 343 16.53 -1.55 -4.38
N LYS A 344 16.50 -1.27 -5.69
CA LYS A 344 17.37 -1.93 -6.67
C LYS A 344 18.84 -1.60 -6.44
N ASN A 345 19.14 -0.34 -6.15
CA ASN A 345 20.50 0.15 -5.99
C ASN A 345 20.98 0.13 -4.52
N ASN A 346 20.12 -0.25 -3.58
CA ASN A 346 20.35 -0.15 -2.15
C ASN A 346 20.85 1.25 -1.75
N GLU A 347 20.20 2.30 -2.23
CA GLU A 347 20.59 3.70 -2.02
C GLU A 347 19.47 4.48 -1.31
N PRO A 348 19.77 5.28 -0.25
CA PRO A 348 18.77 6.13 0.40
C PRO A 348 18.34 7.26 -0.52
N TYR A 349 17.17 7.87 -0.22
CA TYR A 349 16.70 8.99 -1.02
C TYR A 349 17.71 10.15 -1.02
N ARG A 350 18.23 10.48 -2.18
CA ARG A 350 19.33 11.44 -2.39
C ARG A 350 19.04 12.84 -1.87
N TYR A 351 17.76 13.23 -1.82
CA TYR A 351 17.29 14.56 -1.42
C TYR A 351 16.56 14.55 -0.08
N ALA A 352 16.83 13.58 0.75
CA ALA A 352 16.21 13.46 2.07
C ALA A 352 16.67 14.61 2.99
N GLN A 353 15.76 15.02 3.86
CA GLN A 353 16.06 16.01 4.91
C GLN A 353 16.56 15.29 6.17
N PRO A 354 17.81 15.50 6.62
CA PRO A 354 18.39 14.78 7.76
C PRO A 354 17.55 14.83 9.02
N ALA A 355 17.00 16.02 9.36
CA ALA A 355 16.14 16.17 10.53
C ALA A 355 14.88 15.28 10.49
N THR A 356 14.27 15.19 9.30
CA THR A 356 13.05 14.39 9.11
C THR A 356 13.38 12.90 9.17
N VAL A 357 14.46 12.46 8.53
CA VAL A 357 14.93 11.06 8.57
C VAL A 357 15.25 10.66 9.99
N GLN A 358 16.09 11.45 10.70
CA GLN A 358 16.45 11.21 12.09
C GLN A 358 15.22 11.09 13.00
N ALA A 359 14.24 11.98 12.82
CA ALA A 359 13.02 11.95 13.63
C ALA A 359 12.13 10.74 13.33
N LYS A 360 12.04 10.29 12.06
CA LYS A 360 11.29 9.08 11.69
C LYS A 360 11.93 7.82 12.27
N LEU A 361 13.24 7.67 12.10
CA LEU A 361 13.97 6.48 12.56
C LEU A 361 14.06 6.44 14.09
N ALA A 362 14.19 7.58 14.78
CA ALA A 362 14.10 7.65 16.23
C ALA A 362 12.70 7.21 16.73
N ARG A 363 11.63 7.66 16.09
CA ARG A 363 10.26 7.21 16.41
C ARG A 363 10.06 5.72 16.14
N LEU A 364 10.65 5.21 15.06
CA LEU A 364 10.63 3.78 14.77
C LEU A 364 11.30 2.98 15.89
N ARG A 365 12.50 3.35 16.32
CA ARG A 365 13.23 2.69 17.44
C ARG A 365 12.40 2.66 18.72
N ILE A 366 11.79 3.79 19.09
CA ILE A 366 10.95 3.87 20.29
C ILE A 366 9.75 2.95 20.16
N ARG A 367 9.06 2.97 19.00
CA ARG A 367 7.86 2.17 18.76
C ARG A 367 8.17 0.67 18.68
N ALA A 368 9.34 0.31 18.17
CA ALA A 368 9.85 -1.05 18.13
C ALA A 368 10.38 -1.56 19.50
N GLY A 369 10.30 -0.76 20.55
CA GLY A 369 10.82 -1.11 21.88
C GLY A 369 12.35 -1.12 22.00
N GLN A 370 13.06 -0.61 21.00
CA GLN A 370 14.54 -0.58 20.97
C GLN A 370 15.13 0.65 21.64
N ALA A 371 14.32 1.61 22.02
CA ALA A 371 14.72 2.79 22.79
C ALA A 371 13.56 3.29 23.63
N LYS A 372 13.87 3.79 24.82
CA LYS A 372 12.89 4.47 25.68
C LYS A 372 12.69 5.91 25.20
N ARG A 373 11.46 6.39 25.27
CA ARG A 373 11.16 7.81 25.09
C ARG A 373 11.88 8.58 26.21
N LYS A 374 12.74 9.53 25.88
CA LYS A 374 13.27 10.46 26.89
C LYS A 374 12.07 11.26 27.42
N THR A 375 11.59 10.94 28.61
CA THR A 375 10.71 11.79 29.36
C THR A 375 11.48 13.08 29.63
N GLY A 376 10.94 14.21 29.15
CA GLY A 376 11.49 15.50 29.55
C GLY A 376 11.57 15.51 31.06
N THR A 377 12.68 15.95 31.61
CA THR A 377 12.82 16.24 33.04
C THR A 377 11.58 17.04 33.44
N THR A 378 10.75 16.45 34.30
CA THR A 378 9.73 17.18 35.05
C THR A 378 10.38 18.49 35.52
N HIS A 379 9.77 19.61 35.24
CA HIS A 379 10.18 20.87 35.79
C HIS A 379 10.18 20.70 37.31
N GLY A 380 11.34 20.52 37.89
CA GLY A 380 11.52 20.72 39.30
C GLY A 380 11.10 22.15 39.62
N GLN A 381 10.13 22.27 40.47
CA GLN A 381 9.76 23.53 41.09
C GLN A 381 11.02 24.23 41.59
N GLY A 382 11.22 25.45 41.18
CA GLY A 382 12.16 26.37 41.79
C GLY A 382 13.55 26.37 41.16
N ARG A 383 13.76 27.37 40.29
CA ARG A 383 14.92 28.25 40.30
C ARG A 383 14.79 29.36 39.28
N HIS A 384 15.05 30.56 39.74
CA HIS A 384 15.03 31.85 39.07
C HIS A 384 15.46 31.85 37.61
N PRO A 385 14.87 32.68 36.75
CA PRO A 385 15.35 32.88 35.41
C PRO A 385 16.63 33.68 35.45
N HIS A 386 17.76 33.01 35.51
CA HIS A 386 19.01 33.67 35.15
C HIS A 386 19.02 33.90 33.62
N TYR A 387 19.05 35.13 33.27
CA TYR A 387 19.26 35.68 31.93
C TYR A 387 20.41 34.98 31.22
N GLY A 388 20.08 34.09 30.32
CA GLY A 388 20.97 33.52 29.34
C GLY A 388 20.16 33.27 28.08
N THR A 389 20.07 34.29 27.22
CA THR A 389 19.37 34.26 25.93
C THR A 389 20.01 33.33 24.88
N GLY A 390 20.68 32.28 25.29
CA GLY A 390 21.19 31.23 24.42
C GLY A 390 20.09 30.23 24.10
N LEU A 391 19.31 30.46 23.02
CA LEU A 391 18.47 29.43 22.41
C LEU A 391 19.36 28.20 22.20
N ARG A 392 19.15 27.13 23.03
CA ARG A 392 19.85 25.86 22.84
C ARG A 392 19.51 25.34 21.45
N ARG A 393 20.46 25.45 20.52
CA ARG A 393 20.31 24.95 19.16
C ARG A 393 20.53 23.43 19.19
N ARG A 394 19.61 22.69 18.60
CA ARG A 394 19.79 21.24 18.38
C ARG A 394 20.62 21.07 17.11
N ARG A 395 21.76 20.43 17.25
CA ARG A 395 22.59 19.98 16.11
C ARG A 395 21.89 18.83 15.40
N ILE A 396 21.77 18.93 14.09
CA ILE A 396 21.30 17.89 13.20
C ILE A 396 22.47 17.48 12.32
N ALA A 397 22.87 16.23 12.41
CA ALA A 397 23.98 15.71 11.64
C ALA A 397 23.70 15.75 10.13
N PRO A 398 24.72 15.81 9.27
CA PRO A 398 24.58 15.70 7.81
C PRO A 398 23.86 14.39 7.43
N LEU A 399 23.20 14.37 6.28
CA LEU A 399 22.43 13.22 5.81
C LEU A 399 23.26 11.92 5.79
N GLN A 400 24.52 12.01 5.34
CA GLN A 400 25.43 10.88 5.32
C GLN A 400 25.64 10.27 6.71
N GLN A 401 25.90 11.11 7.71
CA GLN A 401 26.09 10.65 9.09
C GLN A 401 24.82 10.08 9.69
N VAL A 402 23.66 10.66 9.39
CA VAL A 402 22.35 10.12 9.83
C VAL A 402 22.12 8.72 9.24
N CYS A 403 22.41 8.52 7.97
CA CYS A 403 22.29 7.22 7.31
C CYS A 403 23.25 6.19 7.95
N GLN A 404 24.52 6.54 8.14
CA GLN A 404 25.51 5.65 8.76
C GLN A 404 25.13 5.24 10.18
N GLN A 405 24.62 6.16 10.99
CA GLN A 405 24.16 5.88 12.36
C GLN A 405 23.00 4.88 12.42
N GLU A 406 22.25 4.75 11.35
CA GLU A 406 21.11 3.83 11.24
C GLU A 406 21.43 2.55 10.46
N GLY A 407 22.71 2.35 10.11
CA GLY A 407 23.17 1.20 9.33
C GLY A 407 22.76 1.25 7.85
N LEU A 408 22.42 2.43 7.34
CA LEU A 408 22.07 2.62 5.94
C LEU A 408 23.29 3.04 5.11
N PRO A 409 23.33 2.73 3.82
CA PRO A 409 24.34 3.23 2.91
C PRO A 409 24.39 4.76 2.90
N ALA A 410 25.55 5.32 2.58
CA ALA A 410 25.66 6.75 2.39
C ALA A 410 24.97 7.17 1.08
N PRO A 411 24.22 8.27 1.07
CA PRO A 411 23.65 8.81 -0.18
C PRO A 411 24.78 9.35 -1.06
N ALA A 412 24.68 9.13 -2.37
CA ALA A 412 25.66 9.64 -3.33
C ALA A 412 25.90 11.15 -3.17
N PRO A 413 27.15 11.65 -3.22
CA PRO A 413 27.43 13.07 -3.27
C PRO A 413 26.74 13.74 -4.47
N LEU A 414 26.33 15.02 -4.33
CA LEU A 414 25.61 15.71 -5.42
C LEU A 414 26.45 15.85 -6.69
N GLU A 415 27.74 15.93 -6.53
CA GLU A 415 28.73 16.07 -7.61
C GLU A 415 28.89 14.75 -8.41
N GLN A 416 28.57 13.63 -7.79
CA GLN A 416 28.63 12.28 -8.41
C GLN A 416 27.30 11.83 -9.03
N LEU A 417 26.28 12.68 -8.97
CA LEU A 417 25.01 12.37 -9.62
C LEU A 417 25.15 12.33 -11.15
N PRO A 418 24.30 11.56 -11.86
CA PRO A 418 24.28 11.60 -13.32
C PRO A 418 24.14 13.03 -13.87
N ALA A 419 24.79 13.33 -14.98
CA ALA A 419 24.82 14.68 -15.56
C ALA A 419 23.42 15.29 -15.80
N GLY A 420 22.44 14.46 -16.22
CA GLY A 420 21.04 14.89 -16.37
C GLY A 420 20.39 15.31 -15.06
N GLU A 421 20.69 14.62 -13.96
CA GLU A 421 20.15 14.93 -12.64
C GLU A 421 20.80 16.20 -12.08
N GLN A 422 22.12 16.38 -12.25
CA GLN A 422 22.81 17.62 -11.90
C GLN A 422 22.26 18.82 -12.69
N ARG A 423 22.02 18.64 -13.99
CA ARG A 423 21.41 19.68 -14.86
C ARG A 423 20.03 20.05 -14.33
N MET A 424 19.17 19.07 -14.05
CA MET A 424 17.83 19.30 -13.50
C MET A 424 17.86 20.10 -12.19
N LEU A 425 18.81 19.80 -11.29
CA LEU A 425 18.97 20.54 -10.04
C LEU A 425 19.41 22.01 -10.27
N ARG A 426 20.31 22.26 -11.23
CA ARG A 426 20.81 23.60 -11.56
C ARG A 426 19.74 24.42 -12.27
N GLU A 427 19.12 23.89 -13.31
CA GLU A 427 18.06 24.56 -14.08
C GLU A 427 16.81 24.83 -13.21
N GLY A 428 16.48 23.91 -12.31
CA GLY A 428 15.40 24.07 -11.35
C GLY A 428 15.74 24.97 -10.16
N GLN A 429 16.95 25.55 -10.10
CA GLN A 429 17.47 26.36 -8.98
C GLN A 429 17.42 25.63 -7.62
N LEU A 430 17.48 24.31 -7.64
CA LEU A 430 17.35 23.45 -6.44
C LEU A 430 18.69 23.09 -5.83
N TRP A 431 19.82 23.29 -6.53
CA TRP A 431 21.14 22.85 -6.08
C TRP A 431 21.51 23.37 -4.69
N LYS A 432 21.45 24.70 -4.51
CA LYS A 432 21.75 25.34 -3.22
C LYS A 432 20.82 24.85 -2.10
N THR A 433 19.52 24.74 -2.39
CA THR A 433 18.51 24.30 -1.42
C THR A 433 18.74 22.85 -0.97
N VAL A 434 19.04 21.95 -1.91
CA VAL A 434 19.30 20.54 -1.63
C VAL A 434 20.63 20.38 -0.90
N SER A 435 21.68 21.06 -1.33
CA SER A 435 23.00 21.04 -0.67
C SER A 435 22.89 21.50 0.79
N ALA A 436 22.25 22.64 1.02
CA ALA A 436 22.02 23.18 2.37
C ALA A 436 21.13 22.22 3.22
N ALA A 437 20.12 21.59 2.60
CA ALA A 437 19.24 20.65 3.30
C ALA A 437 19.96 19.37 3.75
N ARG A 438 20.98 18.92 3.00
CA ARG A 438 21.77 17.72 3.31
C ARG A 438 22.90 17.96 4.31
N ALA A 439 23.33 19.20 4.43
CA ALA A 439 24.41 19.60 5.32
C ALA A 439 23.99 19.59 6.79
N GLU A 440 24.97 19.79 7.67
CA GLU A 440 24.72 19.99 9.09
C GLU A 440 23.81 21.19 9.33
N GLN A 441 22.85 21.05 10.22
CA GLN A 441 21.90 22.10 10.55
C GLN A 441 21.83 22.35 12.06
N PHE A 442 21.63 23.61 12.42
CA PHE A 442 21.34 23.99 13.79
C PHE A 442 19.89 24.53 13.86
N ARG A 443 19.00 23.79 14.51
CA ARG A 443 17.62 24.23 14.73
C ARG A 443 17.43 24.72 16.17
N PRO A 444 16.67 25.79 16.41
CA PRO A 444 16.31 26.15 17.76
C PRO A 444 15.61 24.95 18.42
N LYS A 445 15.95 24.68 19.68
CA LYS A 445 15.25 23.67 20.49
C LYS A 445 13.87 24.29 20.78
N ALA A 446 12.79 23.66 20.36
CA ALA A 446 11.47 24.10 20.76
C ALA A 446 11.40 24.14 22.29
N LEU A 447 11.20 25.33 22.85
CA LEU A 447 10.84 25.49 24.25
C LEU A 447 9.50 24.79 24.45
N GLY A 448 9.47 23.83 25.37
CA GLY A 448 8.22 23.16 25.74
C GLY A 448 7.23 24.19 26.26
N ALA A 449 6.01 24.10 25.81
CA ALA A 449 4.84 24.94 26.02
C ALA A 449 4.64 26.00 24.94
N GLY A 450 3.55 25.91 24.21
CA GLY A 450 3.10 26.89 23.24
C GLY A 450 3.49 26.52 21.81
N TYR A 451 3.06 25.35 21.35
CA TYR A 451 2.85 25.14 19.92
C TYR A 451 1.72 26.07 19.50
N GLN A 452 2.07 27.32 19.18
CA GLN A 452 1.17 28.17 18.41
C GLN A 452 0.98 27.51 17.06
N ASP A 453 -0.22 27.07 16.86
CA ASP A 453 -0.74 26.44 15.66
C ASP A 453 -0.55 27.40 14.49
N THR A 454 0.55 27.26 13.74
CA THR A 454 0.52 27.76 12.38
C THR A 454 -0.50 26.92 11.66
N GLN A 455 -1.60 27.55 11.31
CA GLN A 455 -2.79 27.00 10.66
C GLN A 455 -2.42 25.95 9.62
N VAL A 456 -2.49 24.70 10.01
CA VAL A 456 -2.59 23.59 9.05
C VAL A 456 -4.04 23.64 8.59
N PRO A 457 -4.29 23.86 7.30
CA PRO A 457 -5.66 23.82 6.81
C PRO A 457 -6.28 22.47 7.23
N PRO A 458 -7.58 22.44 7.58
CA PRO A 458 -8.24 21.22 8.01
C PRO A 458 -8.03 20.12 6.98
N PRO A 459 -7.83 18.87 7.38
CA PRO A 459 -7.79 17.75 6.45
C PRO A 459 -9.08 17.75 5.65
N ASN A 460 -8.95 17.66 4.34
CA ASN A 460 -10.07 17.59 3.41
C ASN A 460 -11.08 16.54 3.94
N PRO A 461 -12.34 16.88 4.23
CA PRO A 461 -13.27 16.04 4.99
C PRO A 461 -13.62 14.71 4.31
N HIS A 462 -13.26 14.50 3.06
CA HIS A 462 -13.59 13.27 2.35
C HIS A 462 -12.41 12.68 1.56
N PRO A 463 -11.74 11.63 2.07
CA PRO A 463 -10.82 10.85 1.23
C PRO A 463 -11.52 10.12 0.07
N PHE A 464 -12.85 10.10 0.05
CA PHE A 464 -13.67 9.47 -1.01
C PHE A 464 -14.27 10.43 -2.04
N SER A 465 -14.16 11.75 -1.88
CA SER A 465 -14.64 12.72 -2.87
C SER A 465 -13.85 12.72 -4.20
N LEU A 466 -12.91 11.80 -4.36
CA LEU A 466 -12.16 11.59 -5.60
C LEU A 466 -12.83 10.63 -6.59
N LEU A 467 -14.00 10.08 -6.26
CA LEU A 467 -14.83 9.36 -7.24
C LEU A 467 -15.70 10.41 -7.92
N PRO A 468 -15.64 10.58 -9.26
CA PRO A 468 -16.61 11.41 -9.95
C PRO A 468 -18.00 10.82 -9.69
N GLU A 469 -18.91 11.64 -9.19
CA GLU A 469 -20.33 11.33 -9.18
C GLU A 469 -20.71 10.88 -10.60
N ALA A 470 -21.37 9.75 -10.72
CA ALA A 470 -21.94 9.31 -11.96
C ALA A 470 -22.91 10.42 -12.43
N LYS A 471 -22.51 11.17 -13.44
CA LYS A 471 -23.40 12.13 -14.09
C LYS A 471 -24.63 11.35 -14.53
N GLY A 472 -25.77 11.63 -13.89
CA GLY A 472 -27.05 11.09 -14.24
C GLY A 472 -27.29 11.31 -15.73
N ARG A 473 -27.68 10.25 -16.41
CA ARG A 473 -28.15 10.32 -17.80
C ARG A 473 -29.28 11.32 -17.82
N ARG A 474 -29.10 12.46 -18.47
CA ARG A 474 -30.20 13.31 -18.88
C ARG A 474 -31.01 12.50 -19.90
N HIS A 475 -32.21 12.12 -19.52
CA HIS A 475 -33.23 11.71 -20.47
C HIS A 475 -33.46 12.88 -21.40
N HIS A 476 -33.16 12.72 -22.68
CA HIS A 476 -33.70 13.53 -23.72
C HIS A 476 -35.18 13.11 -23.87
N GLU A 477 -36.08 13.90 -23.31
CA GLU A 477 -37.49 13.90 -23.72
C GLU A 477 -37.55 14.38 -25.18
N ARG A 478 -37.90 13.46 -26.06
CA ARG A 478 -38.37 13.81 -27.42
C ARG A 478 -39.76 14.38 -27.26
N THR A 479 -39.89 15.66 -27.48
CA THR A 479 -41.18 16.29 -27.74
C THR A 479 -41.62 15.90 -29.15
N ASP A 480 -42.56 14.98 -29.23
CA ASP A 480 -43.35 14.73 -30.46
C ASP A 480 -44.34 15.87 -30.66
N THR A 481 -44.12 16.63 -31.69
CA THR A 481 -45.11 17.60 -32.19
C THR A 481 -46.01 16.87 -33.19
N PRO A 482 -47.35 16.90 -33.07
CA PRO A 482 -48.23 16.29 -34.07
C PRO A 482 -48.33 17.20 -35.27
N ALA A 483 -48.04 16.68 -36.46
CA ALA A 483 -48.36 17.30 -37.74
C ALA A 483 -49.80 17.01 -38.08
N SER A 484 -50.54 18.05 -38.23
CA SER A 484 -51.88 18.06 -38.84
C SER A 484 -51.78 17.99 -40.35
N GLN A 485 -52.64 17.21 -40.91
CA GLN A 485 -53.13 16.93 -42.27
C GLN A 485 -52.48 15.76 -42.97
#